data_7b6fbfc0a324e83e54e3f6355466a5fe
#
_entry.id   7b6fbfc0a324e83e54e3f6355466a5fe
#
_cell.length_a   1.000
_cell.length_b   1.000
_cell.length_c   1.000
_cell.angle_alpha   90.00
_cell.angle_beta   90.00
_cell.angle_gamma   90.00
#
_symmetry.space_group_name_H-M   'P 1'
#
loop_
_entity.id
_entity.type
_entity.pdbx_description
1 polymer ?
#
loop_
_entity_poly.entity_id
_entity_poly.type
_entity_poly.pdbx_seq_one_letter_code
_entity_poly.pdbx_strand_id
1 'polypeptide(L)'
;YDGGRSWNQIKQARTNLDIAKYNQRAIKTQVIEKVIRSYYGLLQAQKLLDVSEKNLEMSVQQVSLVKKQFDLGVVKRTDLLKAQVAQGQARVDMLNKKTNLQNARRILFNDMGLQDFGQEITAIEKEWQAPQIPSSAELLNILKNENPSLLISKSRIDLGDLSYRLIRGLRLPSFNSNINYSANGQTSNELVDAFTNDWNLGINLSVSIPIYVGNSL
;
A
#
# COMPACT_ATOMS: atom_id res chain seq x y z
N TYR A 1 9.57 -34.87 -21.08
CA TYR A 1 8.14 -34.58 -20.88
C TYR A 1 7.73 -35.01 -19.47
N ASP A 2 7.02 -34.16 -18.75
CA ASP A 2 6.69 -34.31 -17.33
C ASP A 2 5.16 -34.25 -17.05
N GLY A 3 4.36 -34.68 -18.01
CA GLY A 3 2.89 -34.55 -17.89
C GLY A 3 2.38 -33.11 -18.01
N GLY A 4 3.18 -32.21 -18.56
CA GLY A 4 2.87 -30.80 -18.70
C GLY A 4 3.02 -29.96 -17.40
N ARG A 5 3.66 -30.52 -16.37
CA ARG A 5 3.88 -29.85 -15.10
C ARG A 5 4.71 -28.57 -15.23
N SER A 6 5.87 -28.66 -15.91
CA SER A 6 6.74 -27.49 -16.13
C SER A 6 6.00 -26.34 -16.82
N TRP A 7 5.14 -26.64 -17.78
CA TRP A 7 4.33 -25.66 -18.49
C TRP A 7 3.29 -25.00 -17.57
N ASN A 8 2.64 -25.80 -16.74
CA ASN A 8 1.69 -25.28 -15.75
C ASN A 8 2.38 -24.50 -14.64
N GLN A 9 3.59 -24.89 -14.21
CA GLN A 9 4.41 -24.12 -13.26
C GLN A 9 4.79 -22.75 -13.81
N ILE A 10 5.18 -22.66 -15.10
CA ILE A 10 5.46 -21.37 -15.75
C ILE A 10 4.19 -20.49 -15.76
N LYS A 11 3.03 -21.06 -16.09
CA LYS A 11 1.76 -20.33 -16.05
C LYS A 11 1.42 -19.86 -14.63
N GLN A 12 1.60 -20.72 -13.63
CA GLN A 12 1.40 -20.38 -12.22
C GLN A 12 2.32 -19.24 -11.79
N ALA A 13 3.60 -19.26 -12.17
CA ALA A 13 4.54 -18.17 -11.88
C ALA A 13 4.11 -16.84 -12.55
N ARG A 14 3.60 -16.88 -13.79
CA ARG A 14 3.08 -15.70 -14.48
C ARG A 14 1.82 -15.16 -13.79
N THR A 15 0.89 -16.02 -13.42
CA THR A 15 -0.33 -15.60 -12.69
C THR A 15 0.03 -15.00 -11.32
N ASN A 16 1.01 -15.55 -10.62
CA ASN A 16 1.52 -14.97 -9.37
C ASN A 16 2.15 -13.58 -9.58
N LEU A 17 2.87 -13.39 -10.70
CA LEU A 17 3.40 -12.07 -11.07
C LEU A 17 2.26 -11.05 -11.30
N ASP A 18 1.20 -11.47 -11.99
CA ASP A 18 0.06 -10.59 -12.23
C ASP A 18 -0.67 -10.23 -10.91
N ILE A 19 -0.85 -11.19 -10.00
CA ILE A 19 -1.35 -10.92 -8.64
C ILE A 19 -0.47 -9.91 -7.91
N ALA A 20 0.86 -10.04 -8.00
CA ALA A 20 1.79 -9.10 -7.38
C ALA A 20 1.65 -7.68 -7.96
N LYS A 21 1.47 -7.55 -9.29
CA LYS A 21 1.21 -6.26 -9.96
C LYS A 21 -0.12 -5.65 -9.51
N TYR A 22 -1.19 -6.44 -9.39
CA TYR A 22 -2.48 -5.95 -8.91
C TYR A 22 -2.41 -5.53 -7.44
N ASN A 23 -1.70 -6.27 -6.59
CA ASN A 23 -1.43 -5.89 -5.21
C ASN A 23 -0.66 -4.56 -5.13
N GLN A 24 0.38 -4.38 -5.96
CA GLN A 24 1.12 -3.12 -6.04
C GLN A 24 0.19 -1.95 -6.43
N ARG A 25 -0.70 -2.15 -7.42
CA ARG A 25 -1.69 -1.13 -7.82
C ARG A 25 -2.65 -0.80 -6.67
N ALA A 26 -3.14 -1.81 -5.95
CA ALA A 26 -4.01 -1.61 -4.79
C ALA A 26 -3.33 -0.81 -3.68
N ILE A 27 -2.11 -1.18 -3.31
CA ILE A 27 -1.31 -0.46 -2.30
C ILE A 27 -1.05 0.98 -2.74
N LYS A 28 -0.68 1.21 -4.01
CA LYS A 28 -0.49 2.57 -4.54
C LYS A 28 -1.74 3.43 -4.39
N THR A 29 -2.92 2.88 -4.72
CA THR A 29 -4.20 3.59 -4.56
C THR A 29 -4.48 3.91 -3.09
N GLN A 30 -4.25 2.95 -2.18
CA GLN A 30 -4.42 3.16 -0.73
C GLN A 30 -3.48 4.25 -0.19
N VAL A 31 -2.21 4.27 -0.63
CA VAL A 31 -1.26 5.33 -0.22
C VAL A 31 -1.72 6.69 -0.71
N ILE A 32 -2.16 6.80 -1.97
CA ILE A 32 -2.68 8.06 -2.53
C ILE A 32 -3.91 8.52 -1.73
N GLU A 33 -4.86 7.64 -1.46
CA GLU A 33 -6.06 7.96 -0.67
C GLU A 33 -5.68 8.43 0.74
N LYS A 34 -4.73 7.76 1.38
CA LYS A 34 -4.26 8.08 2.72
C LYS A 34 -3.60 9.47 2.77
N VAL A 35 -2.74 9.78 1.79
CA VAL A 35 -2.09 11.10 1.66
C VAL A 35 -3.10 12.20 1.38
N ILE A 36 -4.08 11.97 0.50
CA ILE A 36 -5.16 12.93 0.24
C ILE A 36 -5.94 13.21 1.52
N ARG A 37 -6.31 12.18 2.27
CA ARG A 37 -7.06 12.29 3.53
C ARG A 37 -6.27 13.08 4.58
N SER A 38 -4.99 12.78 4.75
CA SER A 38 -4.13 13.50 5.70
C SER A 38 -3.85 14.94 5.27
N TYR A 39 -3.78 15.23 3.96
CA TYR A 39 -3.69 16.59 3.43
C TYR A 39 -4.92 17.44 3.79
N TYR A 40 -6.12 16.92 3.55
CA TYR A 40 -7.34 17.63 3.93
C TYR A 40 -7.50 17.73 5.46
N GLY A 41 -7.01 16.75 6.21
CA GLY A 41 -6.91 16.80 7.68
C GLY A 41 -6.01 17.94 8.15
N LEU A 42 -4.87 18.15 7.49
CA LEU A 42 -3.98 19.28 7.76
C LEU A 42 -4.66 20.62 7.43
N LEU A 43 -5.30 20.73 6.27
CA LEU A 43 -6.03 21.94 5.85
C LEU A 43 -7.14 22.30 6.84
N GLN A 44 -7.90 21.31 7.30
CA GLN A 44 -8.93 21.49 8.32
C GLN A 44 -8.33 21.97 9.64
N ALA A 45 -7.23 21.37 10.10
CA ALA A 45 -6.56 21.78 11.33
C ALA A 45 -6.03 23.23 11.26
N GLN A 46 -5.51 23.67 10.10
CA GLN A 46 -5.10 25.06 9.87
C GLN A 46 -6.28 26.03 9.99
N LYS A 47 -7.40 25.73 9.33
CA LYS A 47 -8.61 26.58 9.39
C LYS A 47 -9.18 26.65 10.81
N LEU A 48 -9.18 25.52 11.54
CA LEU A 48 -9.65 25.51 12.93
C LEU A 48 -8.73 26.29 13.88
N LEU A 49 -7.43 26.30 13.65
CA LEU A 49 -6.49 27.15 14.40
C LEU A 49 -6.77 28.63 14.13
N ASP A 50 -6.89 29.05 12.87
CA ASP A 50 -7.21 30.44 12.49
C ASP A 50 -8.51 30.93 13.18
N VAL A 51 -9.56 30.09 13.18
CA VAL A 51 -10.82 30.40 13.87
C VAL A 51 -10.61 30.54 15.40
N SER A 52 -9.82 29.64 16.01
CA SER A 52 -9.57 29.71 17.46
C SER A 52 -8.70 30.91 17.88
N GLU A 53 -7.75 31.32 17.05
CA GLU A 53 -6.95 32.52 17.25
C GLU A 53 -7.81 33.78 17.19
N LYS A 54 -8.72 33.89 16.20
CA LYS A 54 -9.70 34.99 16.14
C LYS A 54 -10.66 35.02 17.35
N ASN A 55 -11.09 33.84 17.80
CA ASN A 55 -11.93 33.72 18.97
C ASN A 55 -11.20 34.15 20.25
N LEU A 56 -9.92 33.80 20.39
CA LEU A 56 -9.09 34.32 21.50
C LEU A 56 -8.94 35.84 21.42
N GLU A 57 -8.69 36.41 20.25
CA GLU A 57 -8.57 37.84 20.04
C GLU A 57 -9.88 38.57 20.50
N MET A 58 -11.04 38.08 20.06
CA MET A 58 -12.33 38.62 20.47
C MET A 58 -12.53 38.55 21.99
N SER A 59 -12.13 37.43 22.62
CA SER A 59 -12.24 37.28 24.08
C SER A 59 -11.32 38.23 24.84
N VAL A 60 -10.11 38.54 24.31
CA VAL A 60 -9.19 39.54 24.85
C VAL A 60 -9.85 40.95 24.80
N GLN A 61 -10.44 41.31 23.65
CA GLN A 61 -11.15 42.57 23.47
C GLN A 61 -12.34 42.68 24.43
N GLN A 62 -13.11 41.60 24.62
CA GLN A 62 -14.23 41.53 25.56
C GLN A 62 -13.78 41.75 27.00
N VAL A 63 -12.68 41.12 27.45
CA VAL A 63 -12.13 41.35 28.80
C VAL A 63 -11.71 42.82 28.98
N SER A 64 -11.07 43.42 27.97
CA SER A 64 -10.68 44.85 28.01
C SER A 64 -11.91 45.78 28.16
N LEU A 65 -12.97 45.49 27.40
CA LEU A 65 -14.22 46.25 27.48
C LEU A 65 -14.87 46.11 28.85
N VAL A 66 -15.08 44.88 29.33
CA VAL A 66 -15.72 44.63 30.63
C VAL A 66 -14.89 45.19 31.79
N LYS A 67 -13.56 45.18 31.68
CA LYS A 67 -12.67 45.82 32.67
C LYS A 67 -12.90 47.31 32.73
N LYS A 68 -12.95 48.03 31.60
CA LYS A 68 -13.25 49.46 31.55
C LYS A 68 -14.63 49.77 32.17
N GLN A 69 -15.65 48.95 31.91
CA GLN A 69 -16.98 49.07 32.46
C GLN A 69 -17.00 48.85 34.00
N PHE A 70 -16.18 47.88 34.46
CA PHE A 70 -16.00 47.64 35.90
C PHE A 70 -15.31 48.83 36.61
N ASP A 71 -14.24 49.35 36.00
CA ASP A 71 -13.50 50.51 36.53
C ASP A 71 -14.41 51.77 36.62
N LEU A 72 -15.42 51.88 35.74
CA LEU A 72 -16.45 52.92 35.76
C LEU A 72 -17.65 52.62 36.69
N GLY A 73 -17.65 51.45 37.35
CA GLY A 73 -18.74 51.03 38.26
C GLY A 73 -20.01 50.53 37.56
N VAL A 74 -19.98 50.31 36.23
CA VAL A 74 -21.15 49.92 35.42
C VAL A 74 -21.49 48.45 35.56
N VAL A 75 -20.48 47.56 35.72
CA VAL A 75 -20.65 46.10 35.84
C VAL A 75 -20.09 45.58 37.16
N LYS A 76 -20.54 44.38 37.55
CA LYS A 76 -20.09 43.74 38.79
C LYS A 76 -18.74 43.00 38.55
N ARG A 77 -18.00 42.84 39.68
CA ARG A 77 -16.75 42.05 39.67
C ARG A 77 -16.93 40.61 39.12
N THR A 78 -18.10 40.04 39.37
CA THR A 78 -18.46 38.71 38.86
C THR A 78 -18.49 38.66 37.33
N ASP A 79 -18.87 39.74 36.66
CA ASP A 79 -18.94 39.82 35.21
C ASP A 79 -17.53 39.90 34.59
N LEU A 80 -16.62 40.65 35.24
CA LEU A 80 -15.21 40.70 34.88
C LEU A 80 -14.57 39.33 35.05
N LEU A 81 -14.82 38.64 36.18
CA LEU A 81 -14.29 37.28 36.38
C LEU A 81 -14.81 36.27 35.33
N LYS A 82 -16.10 36.35 34.98
CA LYS A 82 -16.66 35.51 33.89
C LYS A 82 -15.97 35.78 32.56
N ALA A 83 -15.73 37.03 32.21
CA ALA A 83 -15.03 37.35 30.96
C ALA A 83 -13.58 36.84 30.99
N GLN A 84 -12.87 36.91 32.09
CA GLN A 84 -11.51 36.38 32.25
C GLN A 84 -11.48 34.86 32.16
N VAL A 85 -12.46 34.15 32.73
CA VAL A 85 -12.59 32.69 32.60
C VAL A 85 -12.84 32.30 31.14
N ALA A 86 -13.75 33.01 30.43
CA ALA A 86 -14.00 32.78 29.00
C ALA A 86 -12.74 32.99 28.15
N GLN A 87 -11.94 34.02 28.42
CA GLN A 87 -10.66 34.25 27.78
C GLN A 87 -9.67 33.09 28.06
N GLY A 88 -9.60 32.63 29.32
CA GLY A 88 -8.78 31.47 29.68
C GLY A 88 -9.16 30.23 28.89
N GLN A 89 -10.47 29.98 28.76
CA GLN A 89 -10.99 28.85 27.96
C GLN A 89 -10.64 28.96 26.47
N ALA A 90 -10.81 30.13 25.87
CA ALA A 90 -10.44 30.41 24.49
C ALA A 90 -8.93 30.19 24.25
N ARG A 91 -8.09 30.57 25.22
CA ARG A 91 -6.64 30.34 25.16
C ARG A 91 -6.29 28.85 25.19
N VAL A 92 -6.92 28.05 26.01
CA VAL A 92 -6.74 26.62 26.10
C VAL A 92 -7.19 25.97 24.79
N ASP A 93 -8.33 26.37 24.22
CA ASP A 93 -8.81 25.87 22.94
C ASP A 93 -7.82 26.16 21.82
N MET A 94 -7.30 27.36 21.70
CA MET A 94 -6.27 27.73 20.71
C MET A 94 -5.01 26.87 20.86
N LEU A 95 -4.53 26.63 22.09
CA LEU A 95 -3.36 25.76 22.29
C LEU A 95 -3.63 24.31 21.86
N ASN A 96 -4.83 23.80 22.12
CA ASN A 96 -5.26 22.48 21.67
C ASN A 96 -5.29 22.40 20.12
N LYS A 97 -5.85 23.44 19.45
CA LYS A 97 -5.86 23.49 17.98
C LYS A 97 -4.45 23.56 17.39
N LYS A 98 -3.55 24.31 18.03
CA LYS A 98 -2.13 24.37 17.64
C LYS A 98 -1.45 23.00 17.75
N THR A 99 -1.69 22.27 18.82
CA THR A 99 -1.18 20.90 18.98
C THR A 99 -1.77 19.95 17.92
N ASN A 100 -3.08 20.08 17.64
CA ASN A 100 -3.73 19.29 16.60
C ASN A 100 -3.15 19.56 15.20
N LEU A 101 -2.82 20.82 14.90
CA LEU A 101 -2.13 21.17 13.65
C LEU A 101 -0.76 20.51 13.55
N GLN A 102 0.03 20.52 14.61
CA GLN A 102 1.34 19.84 14.63
C GLN A 102 1.19 18.33 14.44
N ASN A 103 0.16 17.73 15.04
CA ASN A 103 -0.12 16.30 14.85
C ASN A 103 -0.56 15.99 13.42
N ALA A 104 -1.46 16.77 12.84
CA ALA A 104 -1.91 16.61 11.46
C ALA A 104 -0.74 16.72 10.46
N ARG A 105 0.20 17.65 10.71
CA ARG A 105 1.42 17.79 9.92
C ARG A 105 2.28 16.53 9.99
N ARG A 106 2.53 15.99 11.19
CA ARG A 106 3.32 14.76 11.37
C ARG A 106 2.67 13.56 10.70
N ILE A 107 1.33 13.45 10.77
CA ILE A 107 0.58 12.40 10.08
C ILE A 107 0.78 12.51 8.57
N LEU A 108 0.68 13.70 7.99
CA LEU A 108 0.89 13.89 6.55
C LEU A 108 2.31 13.50 6.13
N PHE A 109 3.35 13.92 6.86
CA PHE A 109 4.73 13.53 6.57
C PHE A 109 4.93 12.03 6.62
N ASN A 110 4.39 11.38 7.66
CA ASN A 110 4.47 9.92 7.80
C ASN A 110 3.76 9.20 6.63
N ASP A 111 2.59 9.70 6.21
CA ASP A 111 1.82 9.11 5.12
C ASP A 111 2.49 9.30 3.75
N MET A 112 3.25 10.38 3.58
CA MET A 112 4.11 10.60 2.40
C MET A 112 5.43 9.82 2.46
N GLY A 113 5.75 9.16 3.58
CA GLY A 113 7.03 8.48 3.79
C GLY A 113 8.22 9.44 3.95
N LEU A 114 7.95 10.69 4.33
CA LEU A 114 8.97 11.72 4.56
C LEU A 114 9.29 11.82 6.06
N GLN A 115 10.54 12.14 6.37
CA GLN A 115 10.91 12.47 7.74
C GLN A 115 10.49 13.91 8.06
N ASP A 116 9.88 14.11 9.24
CA ASP A 116 9.52 15.44 9.73
C ASP A 116 10.78 16.13 10.29
N PHE A 117 11.42 16.95 9.48
CA PHE A 117 12.58 17.76 9.88
C PHE A 117 12.17 19.09 10.56
N GLY A 118 10.94 19.23 11.03
CA GLY A 118 10.44 20.47 11.62
C GLY A 118 10.11 21.56 10.59
N GLN A 119 9.99 21.22 9.32
CA GLN A 119 9.61 22.17 8.27
C GLN A 119 8.14 22.60 8.46
N GLU A 120 7.90 23.89 8.40
CA GLU A 120 6.54 24.41 8.37
C GLU A 120 5.97 24.24 6.96
N ILE A 121 4.97 23.33 6.84
CA ILE A 121 4.16 23.20 5.63
C ILE A 121 2.82 23.86 5.85
N THR A 122 2.38 24.60 4.85
CA THR A 122 1.04 25.18 4.78
C THR A 122 0.28 24.50 3.66
N ALA A 123 -0.86 23.89 3.99
CA ALA A 123 -1.76 23.35 2.97
C ALA A 123 -2.47 24.48 2.24
N ILE A 124 -2.50 24.41 0.92
CA ILE A 124 -3.16 25.41 0.07
C ILE A 124 -4.52 24.86 -0.33
N GLU A 125 -5.57 25.63 -0.10
CA GLU A 125 -6.90 25.30 -0.58
C GLU A 125 -6.94 25.42 -2.11
N LYS A 126 -7.19 24.28 -2.78
CA LYS A 126 -7.41 24.26 -4.24
C LYS A 126 -8.90 24.15 -4.49
N GLU A 127 -9.41 25.00 -5.36
CA GLU A 127 -10.78 24.93 -5.81
C GLU A 127 -11.06 23.56 -6.43
N TRP A 128 -11.96 22.80 -5.80
CA TRP A 128 -12.28 21.44 -6.23
C TRP A 128 -13.50 21.48 -7.15
N GLN A 129 -13.29 21.09 -8.40
CA GLN A 129 -14.39 20.86 -9.33
C GLN A 129 -14.85 19.42 -9.21
N ALA A 130 -16.11 19.22 -8.88
CA ALA A 130 -16.69 17.89 -8.79
C ALA A 130 -16.58 17.18 -10.14
N PRO A 131 -15.93 16.01 -10.24
CA PRO A 131 -15.90 15.26 -11.48
C PRO A 131 -17.32 14.82 -11.86
N GLN A 132 -17.58 14.71 -13.15
CA GLN A 132 -18.83 14.10 -13.62
C GLN A 132 -18.83 12.62 -13.18
N ILE A 133 -19.86 12.24 -12.44
CA ILE A 133 -20.02 10.85 -11.98
C ILE A 133 -20.52 10.03 -13.16
N PRO A 134 -19.79 8.98 -13.61
CA PRO A 134 -20.24 8.10 -14.68
C PRO A 134 -21.55 7.39 -14.33
N SER A 135 -22.26 6.90 -15.34
CA SER A 135 -23.46 6.12 -15.13
C SER A 135 -23.18 4.83 -14.34
N SER A 136 -24.18 4.27 -13.66
CA SER A 136 -24.01 3.03 -12.89
C SER A 136 -23.52 1.85 -13.75
N ALA A 137 -23.90 1.79 -15.02
CA ALA A 137 -23.44 0.77 -15.95
C ALA A 137 -21.95 0.92 -16.30
N GLU A 138 -21.49 2.13 -16.51
CA GLU A 138 -20.06 2.44 -16.73
C GLU A 138 -19.24 2.16 -15.50
N LEU A 139 -19.71 2.54 -14.29
CA LEU A 139 -19.04 2.24 -13.03
C LEU A 139 -18.89 0.73 -12.82
N LEU A 140 -19.93 -0.06 -13.12
CA LEU A 140 -19.85 -1.52 -13.05
C LEU A 140 -18.84 -2.11 -14.03
N ASN A 141 -18.74 -1.54 -15.23
CA ASN A 141 -17.76 -1.97 -16.23
C ASN A 141 -16.32 -1.64 -15.77
N ILE A 142 -16.08 -0.43 -15.28
CA ILE A 142 -14.80 -0.02 -14.70
C ILE A 142 -14.43 -0.94 -13.54
N LEU A 143 -15.37 -1.19 -12.63
CA LEU A 143 -15.14 -2.06 -11.47
C LEU A 143 -14.73 -3.47 -11.89
N LYS A 144 -15.40 -4.07 -12.88
CA LYS A 144 -15.10 -5.43 -13.37
C LYS A 144 -13.74 -5.55 -14.03
N ASN A 145 -13.28 -4.49 -14.71
CA ASN A 145 -12.06 -4.53 -15.51
C ASN A 145 -10.86 -3.91 -14.82
N GLU A 146 -11.07 -3.00 -13.87
CA GLU A 146 -9.98 -2.22 -13.28
C GLU A 146 -9.81 -2.39 -11.78
N ASN A 147 -10.79 -2.97 -11.07
CA ASN A 147 -10.68 -3.14 -9.63
C ASN A 147 -9.62 -4.19 -9.28
N PRO A 148 -8.53 -3.82 -8.60
CA PRO A 148 -7.43 -4.74 -8.31
C PRO A 148 -7.88 -5.96 -7.48
N SER A 149 -8.81 -5.78 -6.54
CA SER A 149 -9.29 -6.86 -5.67
C SER A 149 -10.06 -7.92 -6.46
N LEU A 150 -10.88 -7.50 -7.46
CA LEU A 150 -11.57 -8.42 -8.35
C LEU A 150 -10.59 -9.15 -9.28
N LEU A 151 -9.60 -8.44 -9.81
CA LEU A 151 -8.56 -9.04 -10.67
C LEU A 151 -7.73 -10.05 -9.90
N ILE A 152 -7.34 -9.76 -8.65
CA ILE A 152 -6.66 -10.71 -7.76
C ILE A 152 -7.54 -11.95 -7.52
N SER A 153 -8.83 -11.77 -7.24
CA SER A 153 -9.74 -12.89 -6.99
C SER A 153 -9.89 -13.79 -8.22
N LYS A 154 -10.01 -13.22 -9.43
CA LYS A 154 -10.00 -13.98 -10.70
C LYS A 154 -8.69 -14.76 -10.87
N SER A 155 -7.55 -14.08 -10.69
CA SER A 155 -6.24 -14.75 -10.81
C SER A 155 -6.02 -15.86 -9.78
N ARG A 156 -6.63 -15.76 -8.58
CA ARG A 156 -6.60 -16.83 -7.59
C ARG A 156 -7.42 -18.06 -8.02
N ILE A 157 -8.55 -17.85 -8.71
CA ILE A 157 -9.32 -18.95 -9.30
C ILE A 157 -8.47 -19.66 -10.36
N ASP A 158 -7.81 -18.89 -11.26
CA ASP A 158 -6.91 -19.44 -12.27
C ASP A 158 -5.76 -20.22 -11.64
N LEU A 159 -5.20 -19.76 -10.50
CA LEU A 159 -4.19 -20.51 -9.75
C LEU A 159 -4.74 -21.81 -9.20
N GLY A 160 -5.98 -21.83 -8.73
CA GLY A 160 -6.65 -23.07 -8.31
C GLY A 160 -6.74 -24.09 -9.43
N ASP A 161 -7.16 -23.67 -10.62
CA ASP A 161 -7.21 -24.52 -11.82
C ASP A 161 -5.84 -25.03 -12.25
N LEU A 162 -4.81 -24.17 -12.20
CA LEU A 162 -3.44 -24.55 -12.51
C LEU A 162 -2.90 -25.55 -11.49
N SER A 163 -3.20 -25.37 -10.22
CA SER A 163 -2.82 -26.32 -9.15
C SER A 163 -3.48 -27.68 -9.35
N TYR A 164 -4.77 -27.70 -9.70
CA TYR A 164 -5.46 -28.94 -10.06
C TYR A 164 -4.79 -29.65 -11.26
N ARG A 165 -4.44 -28.91 -12.33
CA ARG A 165 -3.73 -29.45 -13.50
C ARG A 165 -2.35 -29.98 -13.15
N LEU A 166 -1.63 -29.33 -12.22
CA LEU A 166 -0.33 -29.80 -11.74
C LEU A 166 -0.46 -31.16 -11.03
N ILE A 167 -1.45 -31.30 -10.13
CA ILE A 167 -1.72 -32.55 -9.42
C ILE A 167 -2.15 -33.64 -10.42
N ARG A 168 -3.03 -33.30 -11.36
CA ARG A 168 -3.42 -34.25 -12.43
C ARG A 168 -2.23 -34.67 -13.28
N GLY A 169 -1.28 -33.77 -13.54
CA GLY A 169 -0.05 -34.06 -14.26
C GLY A 169 0.84 -35.13 -13.63
N LEU A 170 0.75 -35.31 -12.30
CA LEU A 170 1.46 -36.35 -11.55
C LEU A 170 0.98 -37.77 -11.89
N ARG A 171 -0.22 -37.90 -12.45
CA ARG A 171 -0.79 -39.19 -12.88
C ARG A 171 -0.47 -39.53 -14.33
N LEU A 172 0.19 -38.62 -15.07
CA LEU A 172 0.56 -38.82 -16.47
C LEU A 172 1.97 -39.42 -16.58
N PRO A 173 2.26 -40.17 -17.65
CA PRO A 173 3.62 -40.66 -17.93
C PRO A 173 4.62 -39.52 -18.02
N SER A 174 5.81 -39.68 -17.45
CA SER A 174 6.94 -38.78 -17.63
C SER A 174 8.05 -39.45 -18.47
N PHE A 175 8.65 -38.68 -19.36
CA PHE A 175 9.75 -39.08 -20.23
C PHE A 175 10.97 -38.22 -19.89
N ASN A 176 12.06 -38.90 -19.52
CA ASN A 176 13.31 -38.23 -19.23
C ASN A 176 14.39 -38.76 -20.20
N SER A 177 15.17 -37.83 -20.75
CA SER A 177 16.35 -38.13 -21.54
C SER A 177 17.54 -37.43 -20.89
N ASN A 178 18.58 -38.19 -20.64
CA ASN A 178 19.82 -37.67 -20.07
C ASN A 178 20.97 -38.06 -20.97
N ILE A 179 21.77 -37.10 -21.40
CA ILE A 179 22.96 -37.26 -22.17
C ILE A 179 24.14 -36.84 -21.29
N ASN A 180 25.01 -37.78 -20.98
CA ASN A 180 26.23 -37.55 -20.23
C ASN A 180 27.44 -37.71 -21.12
N TYR A 181 28.22 -36.68 -21.22
CA TYR A 181 29.56 -36.73 -21.84
C TYR A 181 30.59 -36.53 -20.75
N SER A 182 31.53 -37.46 -20.59
CA SER A 182 32.57 -37.34 -19.57
C SER A 182 33.93 -37.67 -20.21
N ALA A 183 34.92 -36.89 -19.86
CA ALA A 183 36.32 -37.09 -20.16
C ALA A 183 37.11 -37.04 -18.86
N ASN A 184 38.02 -38.00 -18.64
CA ASN A 184 38.79 -38.09 -17.40
C ASN A 184 40.27 -38.00 -17.70
N GLY A 185 40.97 -37.03 -17.05
CA GLY A 185 42.44 -36.87 -17.12
C GLY A 185 42.97 -36.43 -15.77
N GLN A 186 44.18 -36.84 -15.40
CA GLN A 186 44.82 -36.46 -14.12
C GLN A 186 45.59 -35.15 -14.22
N THR A 187 45.93 -34.72 -15.42
CA THR A 187 46.66 -33.46 -15.72
C THR A 187 45.91 -32.65 -16.76
N SER A 188 46.20 -31.32 -16.85
CA SER A 188 45.55 -30.44 -17.82
C SER A 188 45.76 -30.85 -19.26
N ASN A 189 46.91 -31.46 -19.62
CA ASN A 189 47.19 -31.94 -20.96
C ASN A 189 46.44 -33.24 -21.23
N GLU A 190 46.34 -34.14 -20.27
CA GLU A 190 45.57 -35.38 -20.39
C GLU A 190 44.07 -35.10 -20.48
N LEU A 191 43.58 -34.04 -19.86
CA LEU A 191 42.18 -33.60 -20.02
C LEU A 191 41.89 -33.18 -21.47
N VAL A 192 42.78 -32.47 -22.12
CA VAL A 192 42.63 -32.08 -23.54
C VAL A 192 42.65 -33.33 -24.46
N ASP A 193 43.55 -34.27 -24.21
CA ASP A 193 43.60 -35.53 -24.95
C ASP A 193 42.39 -36.43 -24.65
N ALA A 194 41.88 -36.43 -23.43
CA ALA A 194 40.69 -37.17 -23.02
C ALA A 194 39.43 -36.72 -23.76
N PHE A 195 39.31 -35.45 -24.12
CA PHE A 195 38.19 -34.97 -24.95
C PHE A 195 38.17 -35.58 -26.36
N THR A 196 39.32 -36.05 -26.85
CA THR A 196 39.45 -36.64 -28.19
C THR A 196 39.62 -38.16 -28.17
N ASN A 197 40.30 -38.72 -27.17
CA ASN A 197 40.72 -40.11 -27.14
C ASN A 197 40.09 -40.94 -26.01
N ASP A 198 39.85 -40.36 -24.84
CA ASP A 198 39.31 -41.03 -23.64
C ASP A 198 38.00 -40.41 -23.18
N TRP A 199 37.00 -40.46 -24.00
CA TRP A 199 35.67 -39.94 -23.68
C TRP A 199 34.64 -41.06 -23.55
N ASN A 200 33.61 -40.79 -22.75
CA ASN A 200 32.47 -41.67 -22.61
C ASN A 200 31.18 -40.83 -22.85
N LEU A 201 30.37 -41.30 -23.77
CA LEU A 201 29.04 -40.73 -24.05
C LEU A 201 27.97 -41.73 -23.58
N GLY A 202 27.26 -41.38 -22.53
CA GLY A 202 26.12 -42.14 -22.05
C GLY A 202 24.80 -41.44 -22.44
N ILE A 203 23.92 -42.18 -23.09
CA ILE A 203 22.54 -41.72 -23.38
C ILE A 203 21.60 -42.61 -22.59
N ASN A 204 20.82 -41.97 -21.70
CA ASN A 204 19.85 -42.67 -20.87
C ASN A 204 18.45 -42.16 -21.18
N LEU A 205 17.55 -43.05 -21.55
CA LEU A 205 16.15 -42.78 -21.82
C LEU A 205 15.32 -43.51 -20.75
N SER A 206 14.50 -42.77 -20.02
CA SER A 206 13.60 -43.38 -19.02
C SER A 206 12.17 -42.92 -19.20
N VAL A 207 11.25 -43.87 -19.07
CA VAL A 207 9.80 -43.63 -19.05
C VAL A 207 9.27 -44.08 -17.69
N SER A 208 8.61 -43.20 -16.98
CA SER A 208 7.97 -43.52 -15.71
C SER A 208 6.46 -43.36 -15.81
N ILE A 209 5.73 -44.43 -15.53
CA ILE A 209 4.26 -44.47 -15.57
C ILE A 209 3.79 -44.79 -14.16
N PRO A 210 3.14 -43.86 -13.45
CA PRO A 210 2.57 -44.14 -12.13
C PRO A 210 1.32 -44.98 -12.26
N ILE A 211 1.39 -46.28 -11.85
CA ILE A 211 0.26 -47.20 -11.91
C ILE A 211 -0.63 -47.05 -10.70
N TYR A 212 -0.02 -46.85 -9.53
CA TYR A 212 -0.75 -46.65 -8.29
C TYR A 212 0.04 -45.72 -7.36
N VAL A 213 -0.56 -44.63 -6.95
CA VAL A 213 0.04 -43.62 -6.02
C VAL A 213 -0.62 -43.61 -4.65
N GLY A 214 -1.54 -44.57 -4.38
CA GLY A 214 -2.28 -44.60 -3.13
C GLY A 214 -3.19 -43.36 -2.94
N ASN A 215 -3.49 -43.04 -1.70
CA ASN A 215 -4.29 -41.87 -1.34
C ASN A 215 -3.39 -40.66 -0.94
N SER A 216 -2.16 -40.62 -1.48
CA SER A 216 -1.12 -39.64 -1.13
C SER A 216 -1.10 -38.38 -2.04
N LEU A 217 -2.16 -38.17 -2.81
CA LEU A 217 -2.33 -37.00 -3.69
C LEU A 217 -3.49 -36.12 -3.20
#